data_c6dd09c78ade7c3a1aa6467b732a0098
#
_entry.id   c6dd09c78ade7c3a1aa6467b732a0098
#
_cell.length_a   1.000
_cell.length_b   1.000
_cell.length_c   1.000
_cell.angle_alpha   90.00
_cell.angle_beta   90.00
_cell.angle_gamma   90.00
#
_symmetry.space_group_name_H-M   'P 1'
#
loop_
_entity.id
_entity.type
_entity.pdbx_description
1 polymer ?
#
loop_
_entity_poly.entity_id
_entity_poly.type
_entity_poly.pdbx_seq_one_letter_code
_entity_poly.pdbx_strand_id
1 'polypeptide(L)'
;MVLPGITQIREAIDAELLEFTKARSSELNAIDSELAPVAKALSDFVTDGGKRFRPIFAYLGYLGSGSTPNQNFLKACAALELVHVCALIHDDVMDGSDSRRNKPALHKHFEDLHKKNSYKGEPSKFGIAAAILLGDLALSWSDQMISESGISTLDASRAAPIFHEMRAELMAGQYLDVLEGSIAKFDLERSRKIARYKSGKYSIERPLQFGASLAGESKELHKVFSNYGLPLGEAFQLRDDILGVFGDSAITGKPSGDDIREGKRTVLMALTASRLSAADHSTLTAALGNPNLDSSQVAQIQQLVKDSGALDECEALIEQLLNEALNSLKHPALDAEVATKLNEMAIAATKRKS
;
A
#
# COMPACT_ATOMS: atom_id res chain seq x y z
N MET A 1 1.01 -27.69 -16.38
CA MET A 1 2.29 -27.01 -15.99
C MET A 1 2.13 -26.56 -14.57
N VAL A 2 3.06 -26.83 -13.68
CA VAL A 2 2.95 -26.36 -12.28
C VAL A 2 3.32 -24.89 -12.25
N LEU A 3 2.45 -24.05 -11.70
CA LEU A 3 2.71 -22.61 -11.56
C LEU A 3 3.76 -22.34 -10.47
N PRO A 4 4.56 -21.27 -10.58
CA PRO A 4 5.53 -20.92 -9.54
C PRO A 4 4.83 -20.60 -8.22
N GLY A 5 5.45 -20.98 -7.09
CA GLY A 5 4.97 -20.64 -5.76
C GLY A 5 5.05 -19.14 -5.48
N ILE A 6 4.28 -18.64 -4.49
CA ILE A 6 4.24 -17.21 -4.13
C ILE A 6 5.65 -16.69 -3.79
N THR A 7 6.46 -17.46 -3.08
CA THR A 7 7.85 -17.08 -2.76
C THR A 7 8.71 -16.93 -4.03
N GLN A 8 8.59 -17.85 -5.00
CA GLN A 8 9.31 -17.76 -6.26
C GLN A 8 8.88 -16.55 -7.09
N ILE A 9 7.59 -16.25 -7.13
CA ILE A 9 7.06 -15.05 -7.81
C ILE A 9 7.65 -13.80 -7.15
N ARG A 10 7.66 -13.74 -5.83
CA ARG A 10 8.24 -12.61 -5.09
C ARG A 10 9.73 -12.42 -5.38
N GLU A 11 10.51 -13.49 -5.32
CA GLU A 11 11.95 -13.46 -5.61
C GLU A 11 12.24 -13.00 -7.05
N ALA A 12 11.42 -13.43 -8.01
CA ALA A 12 11.54 -12.99 -9.39
C ALA A 12 11.18 -11.50 -9.56
N ILE A 13 10.15 -11.01 -8.86
CA ILE A 13 9.80 -9.58 -8.81
C ILE A 13 10.93 -8.76 -8.19
N ASP A 14 11.51 -9.22 -7.07
CA ASP A 14 12.63 -8.54 -6.42
C ASP A 14 13.85 -8.45 -7.34
N ALA A 15 14.14 -9.49 -8.12
CA ALA A 15 15.21 -9.49 -9.11
C ALA A 15 14.99 -8.45 -10.22
N GLU A 16 13.77 -8.38 -10.78
CA GLU A 16 13.40 -7.36 -11.80
C GLU A 16 13.52 -5.92 -11.26
N LEU A 17 13.04 -5.69 -10.03
CA LEU A 17 13.13 -4.38 -9.40
C LEU A 17 14.60 -3.97 -9.13
N LEU A 18 15.43 -4.92 -8.69
CA LEU A 18 16.86 -4.69 -8.46
C LEU A 18 17.59 -4.36 -9.76
N GLU A 19 17.36 -5.12 -10.83
CA GLU A 19 17.98 -4.87 -12.13
C GLU A 19 17.56 -3.52 -12.70
N PHE A 20 16.26 -3.22 -12.65
CA PHE A 20 15.71 -1.97 -13.14
C PHE A 20 16.27 -0.76 -12.37
N THR A 21 16.23 -0.79 -11.05
CA THR A 21 16.72 0.34 -10.22
C THR A 21 18.22 0.55 -10.36
N LYS A 22 19.00 -0.52 -10.55
CA LYS A 22 20.45 -0.43 -10.83
C LYS A 22 20.72 0.30 -12.14
N ALA A 23 19.98 -0.01 -13.21
CA ALA A 23 20.11 0.68 -14.49
C ALA A 23 19.75 2.18 -14.37
N ARG A 24 18.62 2.49 -13.71
CA ARG A 24 18.16 3.87 -13.48
C ARG A 24 19.13 4.66 -12.59
N SER A 25 19.71 4.04 -11.57
CA SER A 25 20.73 4.67 -10.74
C SER A 25 21.96 5.07 -11.55
N SER A 26 22.37 4.23 -12.50
CA SER A 26 23.49 4.55 -13.41
C SER A 26 23.18 5.74 -14.31
N GLU A 27 21.95 5.86 -14.81
CA GLU A 27 21.50 6.99 -15.63
C GLU A 27 21.48 8.30 -14.83
N LEU A 28 20.95 8.29 -13.60
CA LEU A 28 20.97 9.46 -12.72
C LEU A 28 22.40 9.93 -12.45
N ASN A 29 23.30 9.01 -12.11
CA ASN A 29 24.70 9.32 -11.86
C ASN A 29 25.45 9.85 -13.11
N ALA A 30 24.98 9.47 -14.31
CA ALA A 30 25.54 9.99 -15.57
C ALA A 30 25.09 11.43 -15.86
N ILE A 31 23.96 11.89 -15.32
CA ILE A 31 23.52 13.28 -15.40
C ILE A 31 24.42 14.17 -14.53
N ASP A 32 24.57 13.80 -13.24
CA ASP A 32 25.44 14.51 -12.32
C ASP A 32 25.79 13.61 -11.12
N SER A 33 27.03 13.63 -10.65
CA SER A 33 27.50 12.89 -9.47
C SER A 33 26.78 13.29 -8.17
N GLU A 34 26.26 14.51 -8.07
CA GLU A 34 25.43 14.99 -6.95
C GLU A 34 24.10 14.25 -6.81
N LEU A 35 23.67 13.50 -7.85
CA LEU A 35 22.47 12.66 -7.81
C LEU A 35 22.73 11.29 -7.18
N ALA A 36 23.96 10.92 -6.84
CA ALA A 36 24.28 9.64 -6.21
C ALA A 36 23.49 9.37 -4.90
N PRO A 37 23.27 10.33 -3.98
CA PRO A 37 22.42 10.12 -2.81
C PRO A 37 20.96 9.85 -3.17
N VAL A 38 20.44 10.51 -4.20
CA VAL A 38 19.05 10.33 -4.71
C VAL A 38 18.89 8.93 -5.29
N ALA A 39 19.79 8.55 -6.21
CA ALA A 39 19.80 7.25 -6.85
C ALA A 39 19.88 6.10 -5.82
N LYS A 40 20.79 6.23 -4.84
CA LYS A 40 20.94 5.27 -3.77
C LYS A 40 19.71 5.18 -2.88
N ALA A 41 19.18 6.30 -2.41
CA ALA A 41 18.05 6.33 -1.50
C ALA A 41 16.79 5.70 -2.13
N LEU A 42 16.52 5.99 -3.40
CA LEU A 42 15.38 5.42 -4.10
C LEU A 42 15.58 3.93 -4.40
N SER A 43 16.77 3.52 -4.83
CA SER A 43 17.10 2.11 -5.04
C SER A 43 16.97 1.31 -3.75
N ASP A 44 17.53 1.80 -2.64
CA ASP A 44 17.42 1.15 -1.34
C ASP A 44 15.94 1.04 -0.91
N PHE A 45 15.13 2.09 -1.08
CA PHE A 45 13.73 2.09 -0.71
C PHE A 45 12.90 1.08 -1.52
N VAL A 46 13.16 0.95 -2.82
CA VAL A 46 12.50 -0.04 -3.70
C VAL A 46 12.89 -1.45 -3.32
N THR A 47 14.18 -1.70 -3.01
CA THR A 47 14.73 -3.05 -2.81
C THR A 47 14.73 -3.51 -1.36
N ASP A 48 14.43 -2.64 -0.39
CA ASP A 48 14.44 -2.92 1.06
C ASP A 48 13.25 -3.79 1.51
N GLY A 49 13.11 -4.94 0.90
CA GLY A 49 12.10 -5.93 1.25
C GLY A 49 10.67 -5.51 0.89
N GLY A 50 9.72 -6.15 1.54
CA GLY A 50 8.29 -5.94 1.32
C GLY A 50 7.59 -7.22 0.92
N LYS A 51 6.27 -7.26 1.12
CA LYS A 51 5.42 -8.43 0.81
C LYS A 51 5.12 -8.54 -0.69
N ARG A 52 5.40 -7.49 -1.47
CA ARG A 52 5.15 -7.39 -2.92
C ARG A 52 3.72 -7.78 -3.32
N PHE A 53 2.74 -7.48 -2.50
CA PHE A 53 1.34 -7.89 -2.73
C PHE A 53 0.82 -7.42 -4.10
N ARG A 54 1.06 -6.15 -4.47
CA ARG A 54 0.53 -5.58 -5.72
C ARG A 54 1.07 -6.26 -6.96
N PRO A 55 2.38 -6.39 -7.16
CA PRO A 55 2.91 -7.13 -8.31
C PRO A 55 2.59 -8.62 -8.27
N ILE A 56 2.49 -9.26 -7.09
CA ILE A 56 2.07 -10.66 -6.98
C ILE A 56 0.62 -10.81 -7.42
N PHE A 57 -0.31 -9.97 -6.93
CA PHE A 57 -1.70 -9.98 -7.37
C PHE A 57 -1.82 -9.70 -8.86
N ALA A 58 -1.04 -8.76 -9.42
CA ALA A 58 -1.04 -8.50 -10.86
C ALA A 58 -0.59 -9.74 -11.66
N TYR A 59 0.46 -10.41 -11.23
CA TYR A 59 0.93 -11.60 -11.89
C TYR A 59 -0.03 -12.79 -11.74
N LEU A 60 -0.67 -12.96 -10.59
CA LEU A 60 -1.75 -13.93 -10.41
C LEU A 60 -2.98 -13.60 -11.28
N GLY A 61 -3.28 -12.32 -11.47
CA GLY A 61 -4.30 -11.87 -12.41
C GLY A 61 -3.99 -12.27 -13.86
N TYR A 62 -2.73 -12.11 -14.28
CA TYR A 62 -2.25 -12.57 -15.59
C TYR A 62 -2.36 -14.10 -15.75
N LEU A 63 -1.98 -14.86 -14.72
CA LEU A 63 -2.06 -16.33 -14.73
C LEU A 63 -3.50 -16.84 -14.61
N GLY A 64 -4.41 -16.04 -14.04
CA GLY A 64 -5.79 -16.43 -13.73
C GLY A 64 -6.64 -16.85 -14.93
N SER A 65 -6.25 -16.42 -16.13
CA SER A 65 -6.85 -16.83 -17.41
C SER A 65 -6.31 -18.17 -17.95
N GLY A 66 -5.42 -18.86 -17.23
CA GLY A 66 -4.71 -20.03 -17.71
C GLY A 66 -3.49 -19.71 -18.58
N SER A 67 -3.01 -18.47 -18.54
CA SER A 67 -1.79 -18.06 -19.25
C SER A 67 -0.55 -18.73 -18.69
N THR A 68 0.45 -18.97 -19.55
CA THR A 68 1.72 -19.57 -19.13
C THR A 68 2.62 -18.52 -18.48
N PRO A 69 3.42 -18.88 -17.45
CA PRO A 69 4.41 -17.98 -16.87
C PRO A 69 5.31 -17.35 -17.93
N ASN A 70 5.51 -16.04 -17.83
CA ASN A 70 6.30 -15.27 -18.80
C ASN A 70 6.99 -14.09 -18.09
N GLN A 71 8.31 -13.94 -18.34
CA GLN A 71 9.15 -12.95 -17.69
C GLN A 71 8.77 -11.50 -18.05
N ASN A 72 8.41 -11.25 -19.31
CA ASN A 72 8.02 -9.90 -19.75
C ASN A 72 6.76 -9.41 -19.01
N PHE A 73 5.77 -10.29 -18.84
CA PHE A 73 4.57 -9.96 -18.09
C PHE A 73 4.84 -9.84 -16.59
N LEU A 74 5.74 -10.65 -16.04
CA LEU A 74 6.18 -10.50 -14.65
C LEU A 74 6.84 -9.13 -14.43
N LYS A 75 7.73 -8.70 -15.34
CA LYS A 75 8.38 -7.38 -15.31
C LYS A 75 7.36 -6.24 -15.38
N ALA A 76 6.37 -6.34 -16.28
CA ALA A 76 5.28 -5.37 -16.35
C ALA A 76 4.47 -5.31 -15.03
N CYS A 77 4.21 -6.47 -14.39
CA CYS A 77 3.52 -6.52 -13.10
C CYS A 77 4.39 -5.93 -11.97
N ALA A 78 5.71 -6.13 -12.00
CA ALA A 78 6.64 -5.58 -11.01
C ALA A 78 6.61 -4.04 -10.96
N ALA A 79 6.27 -3.37 -12.07
CA ALA A 79 6.13 -1.91 -12.13
C ALA A 79 5.10 -1.34 -11.14
N LEU A 80 4.10 -2.13 -10.72
CA LEU A 80 3.11 -1.70 -9.73
C LEU A 80 3.73 -1.44 -8.34
N GLU A 81 4.88 -2.04 -8.05
CA GLU A 81 5.61 -1.73 -6.82
C GLU A 81 6.17 -0.31 -6.82
N LEU A 82 6.57 0.21 -7.99
CA LEU A 82 7.04 1.59 -8.11
C LEU A 82 5.92 2.62 -7.86
N VAL A 83 4.68 2.32 -8.27
CA VAL A 83 3.50 3.12 -7.86
C VAL A 83 3.33 3.09 -6.35
N HIS A 84 3.52 1.93 -5.72
CA HIS A 84 3.44 1.81 -4.26
C HIS A 84 4.56 2.57 -3.55
N VAL A 85 5.78 2.53 -4.08
CA VAL A 85 6.92 3.32 -3.57
C VAL A 85 6.61 4.81 -3.60
N CYS A 86 6.09 5.33 -4.72
CA CYS A 86 5.61 6.72 -4.80
C CYS A 86 4.58 7.02 -3.71
N ALA A 87 3.55 6.17 -3.58
CA ALA A 87 2.51 6.37 -2.58
C ALA A 87 3.07 6.41 -1.15
N LEU A 88 4.00 5.53 -0.80
CA LEU A 88 4.61 5.50 0.53
C LEU A 88 5.47 6.74 0.81
N ILE A 89 6.28 7.18 -0.17
CA ILE A 89 7.14 8.35 -0.01
C ILE A 89 6.31 9.62 0.21
N HIS A 90 5.25 9.79 -0.59
CA HIS A 90 4.36 10.95 -0.47
C HIS A 90 3.49 10.90 0.78
N ASP A 91 3.01 9.73 1.17
CA ASP A 91 2.24 9.51 2.39
C ASP A 91 3.04 9.92 3.63
N ASP A 92 4.32 9.51 3.73
CA ASP A 92 5.21 9.92 4.83
C ASP A 92 5.39 11.44 4.94
N VAL A 93 5.38 12.15 3.81
CA VAL A 93 5.45 13.63 3.81
C VAL A 93 4.11 14.23 4.25
N MET A 94 2.99 13.71 3.76
CA MET A 94 1.63 14.20 4.07
C MET A 94 1.25 13.96 5.52
N ASP A 95 1.60 12.78 6.06
CA ASP A 95 1.31 12.39 7.44
C ASP A 95 2.35 12.95 8.46
N GLY A 96 3.49 13.46 7.96
CA GLY A 96 4.60 13.89 8.80
C GLY A 96 5.29 12.75 9.54
N SER A 97 5.25 11.53 9.00
CA SER A 97 5.82 10.33 9.63
C SER A 97 7.35 10.40 9.65
N ASP A 98 7.99 10.31 10.82
CA ASP A 98 9.45 10.41 10.95
C ASP A 98 10.18 9.13 10.49
N SER A 99 9.51 7.97 10.50
CA SER A 99 10.15 6.68 10.21
C SER A 99 9.27 5.75 9.38
N ARG A 100 9.94 4.89 8.59
CA ARG A 100 9.32 3.80 7.82
C ARG A 100 10.24 2.58 7.80
N ARG A 101 9.68 1.41 8.10
CA ARG A 101 10.45 0.13 8.14
C ARG A 101 11.70 0.21 9.02
N ASN A 102 11.58 0.80 10.21
CA ASN A 102 12.68 1.02 11.17
C ASN A 102 13.83 1.91 10.64
N LYS A 103 13.61 2.68 9.57
CA LYS A 103 14.54 3.66 9.01
C LYS A 103 13.91 5.04 9.01
N PRO A 104 14.67 6.13 8.95
CA PRO A 104 14.12 7.46 8.72
C PRO A 104 13.29 7.48 7.42
N ALA A 105 12.12 8.13 7.44
CA ALA A 105 11.38 8.44 6.22
C ALA A 105 12.24 9.26 5.26
N LEU A 106 12.01 9.19 3.94
CA LEU A 106 12.93 9.80 2.97
C LEU A 106 13.08 11.31 3.17
N HIS A 107 12.01 12.02 3.51
CA HIS A 107 12.12 13.45 3.81
C HIS A 107 13.03 13.73 5.02
N LYS A 108 13.02 12.88 6.05
CA LYS A 108 13.93 12.98 7.20
C LYS A 108 15.36 12.60 6.83
N HIS A 109 15.54 11.57 6.01
CA HIS A 109 16.85 11.19 5.49
C HIS A 109 17.53 12.35 4.76
N PHE A 110 16.82 13.07 3.89
CA PHE A 110 17.37 14.21 3.16
C PHE A 110 17.47 15.47 4.01
N GLU A 111 16.61 15.66 5.01
CA GLU A 111 16.80 16.69 6.05
C GLU A 111 18.13 16.50 6.78
N ASP A 112 18.44 15.26 7.18
CA ASP A 112 19.70 14.93 7.86
C ASP A 112 20.91 15.04 6.93
N LEU A 113 20.78 14.67 5.66
CA LEU A 113 21.81 14.89 4.64
C LEU A 113 22.15 16.38 4.49
N HIS A 114 21.13 17.24 4.45
CA HIS A 114 21.30 18.69 4.40
C HIS A 114 22.10 19.23 5.59
N LYS A 115 21.72 18.80 6.82
CA LYS A 115 22.41 19.18 8.05
C LYS A 115 23.86 18.72 8.05
N LYS A 116 24.09 17.44 7.69
CA LYS A 116 25.44 16.82 7.66
C LYS A 116 26.39 17.54 6.71
N ASN A 117 25.89 17.98 5.54
CA ASN A 117 26.69 18.69 4.55
C ASN A 117 26.73 20.21 4.79
N SER A 118 26.11 20.71 5.85
CA SER A 118 26.04 22.15 6.16
C SER A 118 25.53 22.99 5.00
N TYR A 119 24.53 22.47 4.26
CA TYR A 119 23.92 23.21 3.15
C TYR A 119 23.19 24.46 3.64
N LYS A 120 23.04 25.46 2.78
CA LYS A 120 22.30 26.69 3.12
C LYS A 120 20.79 26.48 2.99
N GLY A 121 20.02 27.15 3.84
CA GLY A 121 18.56 27.13 3.82
C GLY A 121 17.98 26.29 4.96
N GLU A 122 16.73 25.90 4.82
CA GLU A 122 15.97 25.16 5.84
C GLU A 122 16.01 23.65 5.55
N PRO A 123 16.63 22.84 6.43
CA PRO A 123 16.79 21.40 6.22
C PRO A 123 15.48 20.65 5.96
N SER A 124 14.42 20.97 6.71
CA SER A 124 13.11 20.30 6.54
C SER A 124 12.49 20.57 5.17
N LYS A 125 12.59 21.80 4.65
CA LYS A 125 12.12 22.13 3.30
C LYS A 125 12.90 21.38 2.22
N PHE A 126 14.22 21.25 2.39
CA PHE A 126 15.05 20.47 1.47
C PHE A 126 14.62 18.99 1.48
N GLY A 127 14.42 18.42 2.67
CA GLY A 127 13.97 17.04 2.82
C GLY A 127 12.63 16.77 2.16
N ILE A 128 11.64 17.64 2.39
CA ILE A 128 10.31 17.56 1.75
C ILE A 128 10.43 17.66 0.22
N ALA A 129 11.18 18.63 -0.30
CA ALA A 129 11.36 18.79 -1.74
C ALA A 129 12.01 17.56 -2.39
N ALA A 130 13.05 16.98 -1.74
CA ALA A 130 13.69 15.76 -2.20
C ALA A 130 12.70 14.58 -2.22
N ALA A 131 11.91 14.37 -1.16
CA ALA A 131 10.94 13.28 -1.09
C ALA A 131 9.84 13.40 -2.15
N ILE A 132 9.31 14.60 -2.41
CA ILE A 132 8.34 14.84 -3.50
C ILE A 132 8.94 14.40 -4.84
N LEU A 133 10.17 14.85 -5.16
CA LEU A 133 10.84 14.49 -6.42
C LEU A 133 11.13 12.99 -6.53
N LEU A 134 11.50 12.33 -5.43
CA LEU A 134 11.72 10.87 -5.44
C LEU A 134 10.42 10.08 -5.66
N GLY A 135 9.32 10.55 -5.08
CA GLY A 135 8.00 9.97 -5.32
C GLY A 135 7.57 10.12 -6.78
N ASP A 136 7.73 11.31 -7.36
CA ASP A 136 7.43 11.57 -8.78
C ASP A 136 8.33 10.73 -9.71
N LEU A 137 9.61 10.57 -9.35
CA LEU A 137 10.54 9.73 -10.09
C LEU A 137 10.13 8.26 -10.05
N ALA A 138 9.72 7.74 -8.88
CA ALA A 138 9.21 6.38 -8.75
C ALA A 138 7.95 6.17 -9.60
N LEU A 139 7.03 7.14 -9.62
CA LEU A 139 5.83 7.08 -10.45
C LEU A 139 6.18 7.09 -11.95
N SER A 140 7.11 7.94 -12.39
CA SER A 140 7.61 7.97 -13.77
C SER A 140 8.28 6.64 -14.16
N TRP A 141 9.09 6.07 -13.27
CA TRP A 141 9.74 4.79 -13.48
C TRP A 141 8.75 3.63 -13.60
N SER A 142 7.55 3.73 -12.99
CA SER A 142 6.53 2.70 -13.17
C SER A 142 6.04 2.61 -14.62
N ASP A 143 5.81 3.74 -15.29
CA ASP A 143 5.46 3.78 -16.72
C ASP A 143 6.64 3.28 -17.58
N GLN A 144 7.87 3.70 -17.26
CA GLN A 144 9.07 3.28 -17.97
C GLN A 144 9.29 1.77 -17.86
N MET A 145 9.15 1.17 -16.67
CA MET A 145 9.31 -0.26 -16.46
C MET A 145 8.30 -1.10 -17.26
N ILE A 146 7.04 -0.64 -17.37
CA ILE A 146 6.04 -1.27 -18.24
C ILE A 146 6.48 -1.19 -19.69
N SER A 147 6.91 -0.03 -20.17
CA SER A 147 7.31 0.16 -21.56
C SER A 147 8.57 -0.63 -21.94
N GLU A 148 9.49 -0.86 -20.99
CA GLU A 148 10.72 -1.63 -21.17
C GLU A 148 10.56 -3.12 -20.80
N SER A 149 9.35 -3.57 -20.47
CA SER A 149 9.12 -4.96 -20.05
C SER A 149 9.23 -5.98 -21.18
N GLY A 150 9.11 -5.53 -22.44
CA GLY A 150 9.12 -6.41 -23.62
C GLY A 150 7.75 -7.02 -23.95
N ILE A 151 6.66 -6.61 -23.28
CA ILE A 151 5.30 -6.97 -23.69
C ILE A 151 4.92 -6.28 -24.99
N SER A 152 3.95 -6.83 -25.73
CA SER A 152 3.51 -6.20 -26.97
C SER A 152 2.77 -4.87 -26.70
N THR A 153 2.81 -3.95 -27.66
CA THR A 153 2.04 -2.70 -27.60
C THR A 153 0.54 -2.97 -27.41
N LEU A 154 0.02 -4.05 -27.99
CA LEU A 154 -1.37 -4.44 -27.82
C LEU A 154 -1.69 -4.83 -26.38
N ASP A 155 -0.84 -5.65 -25.75
CA ASP A 155 -1.03 -6.08 -24.35
C ASP A 155 -0.93 -4.90 -23.40
N ALA A 156 0.07 -4.02 -23.59
CA ALA A 156 0.21 -2.79 -22.83
C ALA A 156 -1.02 -1.87 -23.00
N SER A 157 -1.52 -1.70 -24.22
CA SER A 157 -2.70 -0.88 -24.52
C SER A 157 -3.99 -1.40 -23.86
N ARG A 158 -4.15 -2.73 -23.74
CA ARG A 158 -5.30 -3.34 -23.03
C ARG A 158 -5.25 -3.08 -21.52
N ALA A 159 -4.07 -3.12 -20.92
CA ALA A 159 -3.91 -2.95 -19.48
C ALA A 159 -3.85 -1.47 -19.04
N ALA A 160 -3.49 -0.55 -19.95
CA ALA A 160 -3.31 0.87 -19.66
C ALA A 160 -4.54 1.53 -18.99
N PRO A 161 -5.80 1.32 -19.41
CA PRO A 161 -6.96 1.92 -18.74
C PRO A 161 -7.06 1.55 -17.26
N ILE A 162 -6.80 0.27 -16.91
CA ILE A 162 -6.83 -0.20 -15.51
C ILE A 162 -5.69 0.43 -14.71
N PHE A 163 -4.50 0.54 -15.31
CA PHE A 163 -3.35 1.16 -14.65
C PHE A 163 -3.58 2.66 -14.38
N HIS A 164 -4.18 3.38 -15.33
CA HIS A 164 -4.54 4.79 -15.16
C HIS A 164 -5.61 4.99 -14.10
N GLU A 165 -6.68 4.16 -14.13
CA GLU A 165 -7.77 4.20 -13.17
C GLU A 165 -7.26 3.88 -11.75
N MET A 166 -6.40 2.86 -11.60
CA MET A 166 -5.77 2.51 -10.32
C MET A 166 -5.06 3.70 -9.68
N ARG A 167 -4.23 4.42 -10.47
CA ARG A 167 -3.48 5.58 -9.97
C ARG A 167 -4.41 6.74 -9.60
N ALA A 168 -5.40 7.03 -10.43
CA ALA A 168 -6.38 8.09 -10.16
C ALA A 168 -7.20 7.80 -8.91
N GLU A 169 -7.67 6.56 -8.73
CA GLU A 169 -8.42 6.11 -7.56
C GLU A 169 -7.58 6.18 -6.28
N LEU A 170 -6.30 5.78 -6.33
CA LEU A 170 -5.35 5.89 -5.23
C LEU A 170 -5.18 7.35 -4.79
N MET A 171 -4.92 8.26 -5.73
CA MET A 171 -4.72 9.68 -5.43
C MET A 171 -5.99 10.33 -4.90
N ALA A 172 -7.16 9.98 -5.44
CA ALA A 172 -8.45 10.45 -4.92
C ALA A 172 -8.69 9.93 -3.50
N GLY A 173 -8.40 8.65 -3.23
CA GLY A 173 -8.49 8.06 -1.89
C GLY A 173 -7.57 8.74 -0.88
N GLN A 174 -6.33 9.03 -1.27
CA GLN A 174 -5.35 9.74 -0.45
C GLN A 174 -5.80 11.18 -0.14
N TYR A 175 -6.34 11.89 -1.12
CA TYR A 175 -6.89 13.23 -0.89
C TYR A 175 -8.05 13.21 0.10
N LEU A 176 -8.94 12.20 0.00
CA LEU A 176 -10.05 12.03 0.94
C LEU A 176 -9.55 11.76 2.36
N ASP A 177 -8.46 11.02 2.52
CA ASP A 177 -7.84 10.74 3.82
C ASP A 177 -7.28 12.01 4.47
N VAL A 178 -6.49 12.78 3.72
CA VAL A 178 -5.98 14.10 4.18
C VAL A 178 -7.13 15.04 4.56
N LEU A 179 -8.19 15.07 3.74
CA LEU A 179 -9.36 15.91 4.00
C LEU A 179 -10.11 15.47 5.28
N GLU A 180 -10.18 14.16 5.54
CA GLU A 180 -10.85 13.61 6.73
C GLU A 180 -10.15 14.05 8.02
N GLY A 181 -8.83 14.04 8.03
CA GLY A 181 -8.04 14.61 9.14
C GLY A 181 -8.38 16.07 9.43
N SER A 182 -8.66 16.86 8.39
CA SER A 182 -8.99 18.30 8.50
C SER A 182 -10.45 18.56 8.91
N ILE A 183 -11.41 17.74 8.45
CA ILE A 183 -12.84 17.87 8.80
C ILE A 183 -13.10 17.49 10.26
N ALA A 184 -12.29 16.61 10.81
CA ALA A 184 -12.32 16.20 12.22
C ALA A 184 -13.67 15.58 12.68
N LYS A 185 -14.39 14.85 11.80
CA LYS A 185 -15.61 14.11 12.08
C LYS A 185 -15.40 12.61 11.99
N PHE A 186 -16.18 11.84 12.74
CA PHE A 186 -16.22 10.39 12.60
C PHE A 186 -17.41 10.01 11.71
N ASP A 187 -17.13 9.43 10.55
CA ASP A 187 -18.12 8.97 9.58
C ASP A 187 -17.70 7.60 9.04
N LEU A 188 -18.42 6.57 9.46
CA LEU A 188 -18.11 5.18 9.13
C LEU A 188 -18.12 4.92 7.61
N GLU A 189 -19.15 5.42 6.91
CA GLU A 189 -19.25 5.20 5.46
C GLU A 189 -18.11 5.90 4.69
N ARG A 190 -17.72 7.07 5.16
CA ARG A 190 -16.58 7.80 4.60
C ARG A 190 -15.25 7.10 4.88
N SER A 191 -15.02 6.63 6.11
CA SER A 191 -13.82 5.85 6.46
C SER A 191 -13.72 4.58 5.62
N ARG A 192 -14.83 3.84 5.41
CA ARG A 192 -14.88 2.68 4.51
C ARG A 192 -14.58 3.05 3.06
N LYS A 193 -15.08 4.20 2.58
CA LYS A 193 -14.78 4.69 1.24
C LYS A 193 -13.28 5.00 1.08
N ILE A 194 -12.67 5.67 2.05
CA ILE A 194 -11.23 5.95 2.07
C ILE A 194 -10.44 4.63 2.04
N ALA A 195 -10.74 3.68 2.93
CA ALA A 195 -10.11 2.36 2.97
C ALA A 195 -10.17 1.65 1.61
N ARG A 196 -11.32 1.71 0.95
CA ARG A 196 -11.53 1.10 -0.37
C ARG A 196 -10.66 1.74 -1.46
N TYR A 197 -10.63 3.06 -1.56
CA TYR A 197 -9.94 3.76 -2.65
C TYR A 197 -8.45 4.00 -2.36
N LYS A 198 -8.08 4.39 -1.13
CA LYS A 198 -6.68 4.60 -0.74
C LYS A 198 -5.89 3.28 -0.73
N SER A 199 -6.53 2.16 -0.35
CA SER A 199 -5.80 0.91 -0.09
C SER A 199 -6.36 -0.30 -0.86
N GLY A 200 -7.63 -0.61 -0.73
CA GLY A 200 -8.21 -1.87 -1.20
C GLY A 200 -8.11 -2.06 -2.70
N LYS A 201 -8.61 -1.11 -3.47
CA LYS A 201 -8.67 -1.20 -4.92
C LYS A 201 -7.27 -1.26 -5.53
N TYR A 202 -6.40 -0.32 -5.18
CA TYR A 202 -5.07 -0.27 -5.81
C TYR A 202 -4.12 -1.36 -5.31
N SER A 203 -4.42 -2.00 -4.18
CA SER A 203 -3.56 -3.07 -3.65
C SER A 203 -3.93 -4.46 -4.14
N ILE A 204 -5.21 -4.70 -4.49
CA ILE A 204 -5.70 -6.04 -4.78
C ILE A 204 -6.55 -6.08 -6.06
N GLU A 205 -7.69 -5.35 -6.11
CA GLU A 205 -8.62 -5.43 -7.25
C GLU A 205 -7.96 -5.00 -8.55
N ARG A 206 -7.42 -3.80 -8.60
CA ARG A 206 -6.81 -3.23 -9.81
C ARG A 206 -5.55 -3.97 -10.26
N PRO A 207 -4.63 -4.40 -9.39
CA PRO A 207 -3.55 -5.29 -9.77
C PRO A 207 -4.02 -6.57 -10.46
N LEU A 208 -4.98 -7.28 -9.90
CA LEU A 208 -5.56 -8.48 -10.53
C LEU A 208 -6.16 -8.19 -11.91
N GLN A 209 -6.93 -7.12 -12.03
CA GLN A 209 -7.53 -6.70 -13.30
C GLN A 209 -6.47 -6.23 -14.32
N PHE A 210 -5.42 -5.55 -13.88
CA PHE A 210 -4.29 -5.17 -14.71
C PHE A 210 -3.61 -6.42 -15.32
N GLY A 211 -3.29 -7.40 -14.48
CA GLY A 211 -2.71 -8.66 -14.95
C GLY A 211 -3.62 -9.42 -15.90
N ALA A 212 -4.91 -9.51 -15.60
CA ALA A 212 -5.89 -10.15 -16.50
C ALA A 212 -5.97 -9.43 -17.86
N SER A 213 -5.92 -8.10 -17.86
CA SER A 213 -5.92 -7.31 -19.10
C SER A 213 -4.65 -7.52 -19.93
N LEU A 214 -3.50 -7.76 -19.29
CA LEU A 214 -2.27 -8.14 -19.98
C LEU A 214 -2.40 -9.51 -20.70
N ALA A 215 -3.11 -10.47 -20.10
CA ALA A 215 -3.32 -11.81 -20.67
C ALA A 215 -4.35 -11.82 -21.82
N GLY A 216 -5.19 -10.79 -21.90
CA GLY A 216 -6.29 -10.70 -22.83
C GLY A 216 -7.53 -10.13 -22.14
N GLU A 217 -8.57 -9.82 -22.89
CA GLU A 217 -9.77 -9.23 -22.32
C GLU A 217 -10.76 -10.33 -21.88
N SER A 218 -11.06 -10.40 -20.59
CA SER A 218 -12.12 -11.25 -20.03
C SER A 218 -12.95 -10.47 -19.02
N LYS A 219 -14.12 -9.98 -19.46
CA LYS A 219 -15.08 -9.27 -18.58
C LYS A 219 -15.53 -10.13 -17.40
N GLU A 220 -15.62 -11.43 -17.61
CA GLU A 220 -16.02 -12.38 -16.58
C GLU A 220 -14.94 -12.50 -15.48
N LEU A 221 -13.69 -12.64 -15.89
CA LEU A 221 -12.57 -12.71 -14.95
C LEU A 221 -12.38 -11.38 -14.18
N HIS A 222 -12.58 -10.23 -14.85
CA HIS A 222 -12.58 -8.92 -14.18
C HIS A 222 -13.66 -8.85 -13.08
N LYS A 223 -14.85 -9.41 -13.33
CA LYS A 223 -15.93 -9.47 -12.33
C LYS A 223 -15.55 -10.38 -11.15
N VAL A 224 -14.93 -11.53 -11.43
CA VAL A 224 -14.40 -12.42 -10.38
C VAL A 224 -13.40 -11.68 -9.52
N PHE A 225 -12.46 -10.95 -10.13
CA PHE A 225 -11.44 -10.19 -9.42
C PHE A 225 -12.01 -8.98 -8.66
N SER A 226 -13.10 -8.35 -9.12
CA SER A 226 -13.79 -7.34 -8.32
C SER A 226 -14.48 -7.98 -7.11
N ASN A 227 -15.19 -9.10 -7.29
CA ASN A 227 -15.86 -9.81 -6.20
C ASN A 227 -14.89 -10.37 -5.15
N TYR A 228 -13.65 -10.65 -5.53
CA TYR A 228 -12.57 -11.05 -4.63
C TYR A 228 -11.85 -9.84 -4.04
N GLY A 229 -11.44 -8.90 -4.89
CA GLY A 229 -10.51 -7.84 -4.53
C GLY A 229 -11.11 -6.73 -3.68
N LEU A 230 -12.41 -6.40 -3.89
CA LEU A 230 -13.07 -5.36 -3.10
C LEU A 230 -13.22 -5.77 -1.63
N PRO A 231 -13.84 -6.93 -1.28
CA PRO A 231 -13.95 -7.32 0.12
C PRO A 231 -12.59 -7.61 0.75
N LEU A 232 -11.68 -8.29 0.05
CA LEU A 232 -10.34 -8.55 0.58
C LEU A 232 -9.55 -7.27 0.82
N GLY A 233 -9.68 -6.29 -0.08
CA GLY A 233 -9.01 -5.00 0.05
C GLY A 233 -9.50 -4.18 1.24
N GLU A 234 -10.80 -4.24 1.55
CA GLU A 234 -11.36 -3.64 2.75
C GLU A 234 -10.86 -4.38 4.01
N ALA A 235 -10.90 -5.71 4.03
CA ALA A 235 -10.38 -6.53 5.13
C ALA A 235 -8.88 -6.28 5.39
N PHE A 236 -8.11 -6.11 4.33
CA PHE A 236 -6.68 -5.76 4.40
C PHE A 236 -6.45 -4.42 5.09
N GLN A 237 -7.25 -3.38 4.75
CA GLN A 237 -7.12 -2.07 5.38
C GLN A 237 -7.60 -2.09 6.83
N LEU A 238 -8.71 -2.76 7.14
CA LEU A 238 -9.16 -2.94 8.52
C LEU A 238 -8.09 -3.60 9.40
N ARG A 239 -7.36 -4.58 8.86
CA ARG A 239 -6.22 -5.18 9.54
C ARG A 239 -5.09 -4.17 9.75
N ASP A 240 -4.78 -3.32 8.77
CA ASP A 240 -3.80 -2.24 8.93
C ASP A 240 -4.23 -1.25 10.01
N ASP A 241 -5.49 -0.85 10.03
CA ASP A 241 -6.05 0.07 11.03
C ASP A 241 -5.91 -0.50 12.46
N ILE A 242 -6.16 -1.80 12.64
CA ILE A 242 -5.93 -2.48 13.93
C ILE A 242 -4.44 -2.48 14.29
N LEU A 243 -3.56 -2.76 13.33
CA LEU A 243 -2.11 -2.77 13.55
C LEU A 243 -1.56 -1.36 13.83
N GLY A 244 -2.10 -0.32 13.20
CA GLY A 244 -1.72 1.09 13.47
C GLY A 244 -2.02 1.53 14.89
N VAL A 245 -3.04 0.93 15.52
CA VAL A 245 -3.43 1.22 16.92
C VAL A 245 -2.74 0.27 17.91
N PHE A 246 -2.71 -1.04 17.63
CA PHE A 246 -2.32 -2.08 18.58
C PHE A 246 -1.02 -2.81 18.23
N GLY A 247 -0.44 -2.53 17.06
CA GLY A 247 0.73 -3.24 16.57
C GLY A 247 1.95 -3.08 17.48
N ASP A 248 2.74 -4.15 17.58
CA ASP A 248 4.04 -4.12 18.26
C ASP A 248 5.06 -3.39 17.36
N SER A 249 5.70 -2.36 17.88
CA SER A 249 6.69 -1.57 17.17
C SER A 249 7.86 -2.39 16.63
N ALA A 250 8.26 -3.44 17.34
CA ALA A 250 9.32 -4.35 16.89
C ALA A 250 8.94 -5.14 15.64
N ILE A 251 7.62 -5.34 15.41
CA ILE A 251 7.07 -6.11 14.29
C ILE A 251 6.62 -5.19 13.15
N THR A 252 5.93 -4.10 13.49
CA THR A 252 5.36 -3.18 12.49
C THR A 252 6.36 -2.20 11.90
N GLY A 253 7.46 -1.95 12.61
CA GLY A 253 8.47 -0.94 12.23
C GLY A 253 8.01 0.51 12.41
N LYS A 254 6.87 0.72 13.10
CA LYS A 254 6.33 2.03 13.49
C LYS A 254 6.02 2.03 15.01
N PRO A 255 6.00 3.19 15.67
CA PRO A 255 5.60 3.28 17.08
C PRO A 255 4.18 2.77 17.30
N SER A 256 3.92 2.05 18.39
CA SER A 256 2.56 1.63 18.76
C SER A 256 1.65 2.85 18.93
N GLY A 257 0.45 2.79 18.34
CA GLY A 257 -0.50 3.91 18.35
C GLY A 257 -0.12 5.08 17.42
N ASP A 258 0.67 4.83 16.39
CA ASP A 258 1.07 5.84 15.42
C ASP A 258 -0.14 6.49 14.75
N ASP A 259 -1.14 5.69 14.34
CA ASP A 259 -2.39 6.18 13.75
C ASP A 259 -3.18 7.11 14.70
N ILE A 260 -3.05 6.93 16.02
CA ILE A 260 -3.66 7.84 17.00
C ILE A 260 -2.95 9.19 16.96
N ARG A 261 -1.60 9.19 16.93
CA ARG A 261 -0.80 10.42 16.87
C ARG A 261 -0.94 11.15 15.54
N GLU A 262 -1.04 10.40 14.44
CA GLU A 262 -1.31 10.95 13.10
C GLU A 262 -2.76 11.45 12.95
N GLY A 263 -3.67 11.07 13.86
CA GLY A 263 -5.07 11.53 13.87
C GLY A 263 -5.94 10.82 12.85
N LYS A 264 -5.57 9.61 12.43
CA LYS A 264 -6.30 8.85 11.40
C LYS A 264 -7.70 8.46 11.88
N ARG A 265 -8.71 8.83 11.08
CA ARG A 265 -10.13 8.54 11.36
C ARG A 265 -10.55 7.27 10.63
N THR A 266 -9.91 6.18 11.02
CA THR A 266 -10.13 4.86 10.44
C THR A 266 -11.53 4.31 10.75
N VAL A 267 -11.89 3.20 10.11
CA VAL A 267 -13.13 2.47 10.42
C VAL A 267 -13.17 2.07 11.89
N LEU A 268 -12.04 1.61 12.46
CA LEU A 268 -11.91 1.26 13.87
C LEU A 268 -12.24 2.46 14.78
N MET A 269 -11.72 3.64 14.47
CA MET A 269 -11.96 4.86 15.24
C MET A 269 -13.38 5.38 15.08
N ALA A 270 -14.00 5.25 13.90
CA ALA A 270 -15.39 5.65 13.68
C ALA A 270 -16.36 4.74 14.46
N LEU A 271 -16.14 3.42 14.45
CA LEU A 271 -16.90 2.47 15.27
C LEU A 271 -16.73 2.75 16.76
N THR A 272 -15.51 3.02 17.21
CA THR A 272 -15.25 3.42 18.60
C THR A 272 -16.04 4.64 18.98
N ALA A 273 -15.88 5.74 18.25
CA ALA A 273 -16.54 7.02 18.55
C ALA A 273 -18.06 6.91 18.62
N SER A 274 -18.68 6.07 17.78
CA SER A 274 -20.14 5.89 17.75
C SER A 274 -20.71 5.23 19.03
N ARG A 275 -19.87 4.67 19.89
CA ARG A 275 -20.26 3.87 21.08
C ARG A 275 -19.84 4.47 22.41
N LEU A 276 -19.02 5.52 22.36
CA LEU A 276 -18.48 6.13 23.56
C LEU A 276 -19.50 7.05 24.26
N SER A 277 -19.36 7.17 25.58
CA SER A 277 -20.01 8.25 26.34
C SER A 277 -19.50 9.64 25.87
N ALA A 278 -20.21 10.70 26.16
CA ALA A 278 -19.77 12.06 25.82
C ALA A 278 -18.38 12.40 26.41
N ALA A 279 -18.07 11.92 27.61
CA ALA A 279 -16.78 12.14 28.26
C ALA A 279 -15.64 11.39 27.54
N ASP A 280 -15.86 10.10 27.24
CA ASP A 280 -14.87 9.27 26.54
C ASP A 280 -14.67 9.71 25.09
N HIS A 281 -15.74 10.15 24.42
CA HIS A 281 -15.66 10.74 23.08
C HIS A 281 -14.82 12.02 23.08
N SER A 282 -14.94 12.86 24.11
CA SER A 282 -14.08 14.04 24.26
C SER A 282 -12.61 13.66 24.45
N THR A 283 -12.34 12.61 25.26
CA THR A 283 -10.99 12.05 25.47
C THR A 283 -10.39 11.53 24.16
N LEU A 284 -11.14 10.74 23.40
CA LEU A 284 -10.71 10.23 22.09
C LEU A 284 -10.39 11.39 21.12
N THR A 285 -11.29 12.37 21.04
CA THR A 285 -11.13 13.52 20.12
C THR A 285 -9.91 14.37 20.47
N ALA A 286 -9.62 14.56 21.76
CA ALA A 286 -8.46 15.32 22.23
C ALA A 286 -7.11 14.58 21.97
N ALA A 287 -7.14 13.25 21.96
CA ALA A 287 -5.95 12.44 21.70
C ALA A 287 -5.61 12.32 20.21
N LEU A 288 -6.61 12.19 19.34
CA LEU A 288 -6.39 12.01 17.91
C LEU A 288 -5.72 13.24 17.28
N GLY A 289 -4.56 13.00 16.64
CA GLY A 289 -3.76 14.04 16.00
C GLY A 289 -2.81 14.78 16.96
N ASN A 290 -2.65 14.29 18.18
CA ASN A 290 -1.66 14.82 19.11
C ASN A 290 -0.33 14.04 19.01
N PRO A 291 0.72 14.60 18.39
CA PRO A 291 2.00 13.90 18.20
C PRO A 291 2.76 13.68 19.50
N ASN A 292 2.40 14.41 20.58
CA ASN A 292 3.10 14.36 21.87
C ASN A 292 2.49 13.35 22.87
N LEU A 293 1.59 12.46 22.44
CA LEU A 293 1.04 11.43 23.31
C LEU A 293 2.14 10.52 23.83
N ASP A 294 2.19 10.38 25.16
CA ASP A 294 3.05 9.37 25.79
C ASP A 294 2.42 7.96 25.74
N SER A 295 3.19 6.95 26.14
CA SER A 295 2.75 5.56 26.08
C SER A 295 1.53 5.27 26.97
N SER A 296 1.37 5.99 28.09
CA SER A 296 0.23 5.84 29.00
C SER A 296 -1.05 6.39 28.36
N GLN A 297 -0.96 7.55 27.71
CA GLN A 297 -2.07 8.15 26.99
C GLN A 297 -2.52 7.30 25.79
N VAL A 298 -1.55 6.75 25.04
CA VAL A 298 -1.85 5.79 23.96
C VAL A 298 -2.55 4.55 24.52
N ALA A 299 -2.05 3.97 25.61
CA ALA A 299 -2.68 2.82 26.25
C ALA A 299 -4.12 3.13 26.73
N GLN A 300 -4.39 4.34 27.20
CA GLN A 300 -5.73 4.76 27.58
C GLN A 300 -6.68 4.74 26.36
N ILE A 301 -6.27 5.27 25.20
CA ILE A 301 -7.08 5.22 23.99
C ILE A 301 -7.26 3.79 23.50
N GLN A 302 -6.20 2.97 23.50
CA GLN A 302 -6.31 1.54 23.18
C GLN A 302 -7.32 0.82 24.06
N GLN A 303 -7.38 1.17 25.35
CA GLN A 303 -8.37 0.59 26.27
C GLN A 303 -9.80 1.05 25.95
N LEU A 304 -9.99 2.33 25.63
CA LEU A 304 -11.31 2.84 25.16
C LEU A 304 -11.79 2.11 23.90
N VAL A 305 -10.90 1.85 22.95
CA VAL A 305 -11.23 1.09 21.73
C VAL A 305 -11.69 -0.32 22.07
N LYS A 306 -10.99 -1.02 22.99
CA LYS A 306 -11.39 -2.37 23.44
C LYS A 306 -12.71 -2.36 24.18
N ASP A 307 -12.89 -1.48 25.16
CA ASP A 307 -14.08 -1.40 26.01
C ASP A 307 -15.34 -1.02 25.22
N SER A 308 -15.18 -0.30 24.11
CA SER A 308 -16.28 0.02 23.19
C SER A 308 -16.80 -1.19 22.41
N GLY A 309 -16.04 -2.29 22.33
CA GLY A 309 -16.33 -3.46 21.48
C GLY A 309 -16.07 -3.22 19.98
N ALA A 310 -15.48 -2.07 19.60
CA ALA A 310 -15.18 -1.77 18.19
C ALA A 310 -14.11 -2.67 17.60
N LEU A 311 -13.14 -3.09 18.41
CA LEU A 311 -12.11 -4.02 17.98
C LEU A 311 -12.72 -5.39 17.58
N ASP A 312 -13.59 -5.94 18.40
CA ASP A 312 -14.24 -7.23 18.14
C ASP A 312 -15.12 -7.18 16.88
N GLU A 313 -15.81 -6.03 16.66
CA GLU A 313 -16.58 -5.84 15.43
C GLU A 313 -15.72 -5.71 14.19
N CYS A 314 -14.58 -5.00 14.26
CA CYS A 314 -13.62 -4.96 13.15
C CYS A 314 -13.06 -6.35 12.83
N GLU A 315 -12.73 -7.16 13.83
CA GLU A 315 -12.27 -8.53 13.63
C GLU A 315 -13.36 -9.40 12.97
N ALA A 316 -14.60 -9.29 13.41
CA ALA A 316 -15.73 -10.01 12.83
C ALA A 316 -15.97 -9.56 11.36
N LEU A 317 -15.86 -8.28 11.08
CA LEU A 317 -15.99 -7.73 9.73
C LEU A 317 -14.85 -8.23 8.79
N ILE A 318 -13.61 -8.29 9.30
CA ILE A 318 -12.48 -8.86 8.54
C ILE A 318 -12.77 -10.32 8.15
N GLU A 319 -13.24 -11.15 9.07
CA GLU A 319 -13.56 -12.57 8.81
C GLU A 319 -14.75 -12.69 7.82
N GLN A 320 -15.77 -11.84 7.92
CA GLN A 320 -16.87 -11.81 6.97
C GLN A 320 -16.36 -11.47 5.56
N LEU A 321 -15.62 -10.39 5.40
CA LEU A 321 -15.09 -9.92 4.12
C LEU A 321 -14.11 -10.94 3.51
N LEU A 322 -13.29 -11.59 4.33
CA LEU A 322 -12.43 -12.69 3.89
C LEU A 322 -13.24 -13.83 3.31
N ASN A 323 -14.31 -14.26 3.99
CA ASN A 323 -15.18 -15.34 3.51
C ASN A 323 -15.89 -14.97 2.20
N GLU A 324 -16.34 -13.73 2.05
CA GLU A 324 -16.92 -13.21 0.79
C GLU A 324 -15.90 -13.30 -0.35
N ALA A 325 -14.66 -12.83 -0.12
CA ALA A 325 -13.59 -12.92 -1.10
C ALA A 325 -13.29 -14.37 -1.51
N LEU A 326 -13.10 -15.26 -0.53
CA LEU A 326 -12.80 -16.68 -0.80
C LEU A 326 -13.91 -17.40 -1.56
N ASN A 327 -15.16 -17.04 -1.33
CA ASN A 327 -16.29 -17.63 -2.08
C ASN A 327 -16.24 -17.28 -3.56
N SER A 328 -15.74 -16.11 -3.94
CA SER A 328 -15.61 -15.70 -5.35
C SER A 328 -14.59 -16.52 -6.14
N LEU A 329 -13.60 -17.13 -5.45
CA LEU A 329 -12.57 -17.97 -6.07
C LEU A 329 -13.10 -19.31 -6.62
N LYS A 330 -14.32 -19.69 -6.30
CA LYS A 330 -14.97 -20.92 -6.80
C LYS A 330 -15.51 -20.77 -8.22
N HIS A 331 -15.32 -19.61 -8.84
CA HIS A 331 -15.86 -19.32 -10.17
C HIS A 331 -15.11 -20.10 -11.27
N PRO A 332 -15.80 -20.76 -12.21
CA PRO A 332 -15.18 -21.64 -13.21
C PRO A 332 -14.28 -20.91 -14.24
N ALA A 333 -14.40 -19.60 -14.37
CA ALA A 333 -13.53 -18.80 -15.25
C ALA A 333 -12.10 -18.62 -14.69
N LEU A 334 -11.90 -18.89 -13.39
CA LEU A 334 -10.60 -18.76 -12.74
C LEU A 334 -9.87 -20.10 -12.75
N ASP A 335 -8.58 -20.08 -13.13
CA ASP A 335 -7.72 -21.26 -13.02
C ASP A 335 -7.64 -21.74 -11.56
N ALA A 336 -7.78 -23.05 -11.35
CA ALA A 336 -7.88 -23.65 -10.02
C ALA A 336 -6.58 -23.54 -9.20
N GLU A 337 -5.41 -23.58 -9.86
CA GLU A 337 -4.12 -23.42 -9.17
C GLU A 337 -3.91 -21.97 -8.75
N VAL A 338 -4.35 -21.00 -9.58
CA VAL A 338 -4.35 -19.58 -9.24
C VAL A 338 -5.35 -19.28 -8.11
N ALA A 339 -6.54 -19.91 -8.12
CA ALA A 339 -7.50 -19.81 -7.01
C ALA A 339 -6.89 -20.22 -5.68
N THR A 340 -6.09 -21.32 -5.67
CA THR A 340 -5.39 -21.78 -4.48
C THR A 340 -4.38 -20.74 -3.99
N LYS A 341 -3.59 -20.14 -4.89
CA LYS A 341 -2.61 -19.10 -4.53
C LYS A 341 -3.28 -17.81 -4.05
N LEU A 342 -4.41 -17.42 -4.64
CA LEU A 342 -5.19 -16.29 -4.17
C LEU A 342 -5.78 -16.53 -2.77
N ASN A 343 -6.17 -17.76 -2.45
CA ASN A 343 -6.57 -18.14 -1.08
C ASN A 343 -5.41 -17.96 -0.07
N GLU A 344 -4.20 -18.44 -0.41
CA GLU A 344 -3.01 -18.22 0.42
C GLU A 344 -2.73 -16.73 0.64
N MET A 345 -2.82 -15.93 -0.43
CA MET A 345 -2.62 -14.48 -0.37
C MET A 345 -3.67 -13.77 0.49
N ALA A 346 -4.94 -14.21 0.42
CA ALA A 346 -6.02 -13.65 1.23
C ALA A 346 -5.77 -13.87 2.73
N ILE A 347 -5.36 -15.08 3.11
CA ILE A 347 -5.00 -15.42 4.49
C ILE A 347 -3.79 -14.60 4.94
N ALA A 348 -2.75 -14.51 4.12
CA ALA A 348 -1.56 -13.72 4.42
C ALA A 348 -1.86 -12.22 4.57
N ALA A 349 -2.84 -11.69 3.84
CA ALA A 349 -3.25 -10.30 3.90
C ALA A 349 -4.04 -9.95 5.17
N THR A 350 -4.89 -10.86 5.64
CA THR A 350 -5.85 -10.60 6.73
C THR A 350 -5.41 -11.11 8.10
N LYS A 351 -4.58 -12.18 8.16
CA LYS A 351 -4.13 -12.79 9.43
C LYS A 351 -2.70 -12.39 9.82
N ARG A 352 -2.16 -11.36 9.22
CA ARG A 352 -0.83 -10.84 9.55
C ARG A 352 -0.79 -10.18 10.93
N LYS A 353 0.40 -10.24 11.54
CA LYS A 353 0.74 -9.54 12.79
C LYS A 353 1.66 -8.33 12.53
N SER A 354 2.02 -8.15 11.26
CA SER A 354 2.90 -7.07 10.77
C SER A 354 2.53 -6.68 9.34
#